data_a83059c41b7df2753e2fe4aa028077da
#
_entry.id   a83059c41b7df2753e2fe4aa028077da
#
_cell.length_a   1.000
_cell.length_b   1.000
_cell.length_c   1.000
_cell.angle_alpha   90.00
_cell.angle_beta   90.00
_cell.angle_gamma   90.00
#
_symmetry.space_group_name_H-M   'P 1'
#
loop_
_entity.id
_entity.type
_entity.pdbx_description
1 polymer ?
#
loop_
_entity_poly.entity_id
_entity_poly.type
_entity_poly.pdbx_seq_one_letter_code
_entity_poly.pdbx_strand_id
1 'polypeptide(L)'
;MARSGKVAVIGAGFYGSTTALRLAEYDIFETVVLTDVVDGKAEGLALDMNQSRWIEGFETKLVGQTTGMDGSGYEAIAGSQIVVITAGLPRKPGMSRMDLIETNAKIMRGVCENITKHAPNCVVINVANPLDEMTALAQIVTNFPYNRVIGQAGMLDTARFSHFVAEELSVPVGSVTTLTLGSHGDTMVPVASACSVDGKPLSD
;
A
#
# COMPACT_ATOMS: atom_id res chain seq x y z
N MET A 1 13.59 0.31 18.74
CA MET A 1 14.48 1.06 17.80
C MET A 1 14.13 2.54 17.87
N ALA A 2 15.06 3.45 17.62
CA ALA A 2 14.70 4.87 17.51
C ALA A 2 13.84 5.06 16.23
N ARG A 3 12.73 5.79 16.36
CA ARG A 3 11.91 6.18 15.20
C ARG A 3 12.73 7.11 14.31
N SER A 4 12.56 6.99 13.01
CA SER A 4 13.22 7.88 12.06
C SER A 4 12.44 8.08 10.77
N GLY A 5 12.44 9.30 10.29
CA GLY A 5 11.95 9.65 8.99
C GLY A 5 10.43 9.68 8.85
N LYS A 6 9.99 9.79 7.61
CA LYS A 6 8.59 10.00 7.22
C LYS A 6 8.18 8.96 6.17
N VAL A 7 6.97 8.44 6.32
CA VAL A 7 6.27 7.66 5.29
C VAL A 7 4.97 8.37 4.91
N ALA A 8 4.60 8.35 3.64
CA ALA A 8 3.32 8.89 3.17
C ALA A 8 2.45 7.78 2.59
N VAL A 9 1.15 7.86 2.83
CA VAL A 9 0.11 7.00 2.25
C VAL A 9 -0.84 7.89 1.47
N ILE A 10 -0.93 7.68 0.16
CA ILE A 10 -1.78 8.45 -0.74
C ILE A 10 -3.07 7.68 -1.01
N GLY A 11 -4.19 8.25 -0.59
CA GLY A 11 -5.52 7.65 -0.59
C GLY A 11 -5.95 7.20 0.80
N ALA A 12 -6.94 7.86 1.40
CA ALA A 12 -7.51 7.55 2.72
C ALA A 12 -8.81 6.70 2.59
N GLY A 13 -8.81 5.73 1.68
CA GLY A 13 -9.80 4.66 1.62
C GLY A 13 -9.58 3.64 2.73
N PHE A 14 -10.41 2.58 2.80
CA PHE A 14 -10.27 1.53 3.81
C PHE A 14 -8.85 0.95 3.88
N TYR A 15 -8.26 0.65 2.74
CA TYR A 15 -6.91 0.11 2.69
C TYR A 15 -5.86 1.14 3.16
N GLY A 16 -5.91 2.37 2.63
CA GLY A 16 -4.90 3.38 2.95
C GLY A 16 -4.97 3.83 4.41
N SER A 17 -6.17 4.05 4.97
CA SER A 17 -6.32 4.40 6.38
C SER A 17 -5.85 3.29 7.31
N THR A 18 -6.18 2.02 7.00
CA THR A 18 -5.67 0.87 7.76
C THR A 18 -4.15 0.77 7.65
N THR A 19 -3.58 1.00 6.47
CA THR A 19 -2.13 1.00 6.27
C THR A 19 -1.46 2.10 7.11
N ALA A 20 -2.01 3.32 7.12
CA ALA A 20 -1.48 4.42 7.91
C ALA A 20 -1.52 4.11 9.42
N LEU A 21 -2.62 3.54 9.90
CA LEU A 21 -2.76 3.13 11.30
C LEU A 21 -1.72 2.05 11.66
N ARG A 22 -1.60 0.99 10.86
CA ARG A 22 -0.61 -0.08 11.13
C ARG A 22 0.82 0.43 11.10
N LEU A 23 1.16 1.33 10.16
CA LEU A 23 2.49 1.95 10.14
C LEU A 23 2.76 2.79 11.40
N ALA A 24 1.73 3.45 11.94
CA ALA A 24 1.85 4.20 13.18
C ALA A 24 2.04 3.27 14.40
N GLU A 25 1.24 2.20 14.49
CA GLU A 25 1.33 1.20 15.58
C GLU A 25 2.67 0.45 15.61
N TYR A 26 3.30 0.22 14.45
CA TYR A 26 4.67 -0.32 14.40
C TYR A 26 5.72 0.60 14.99
N ASP A 27 5.41 1.87 15.12
CA ASP A 27 6.23 2.91 15.79
C ASP A 27 7.68 3.00 15.29
N ILE A 28 7.88 2.78 13.99
CA ILE A 28 9.21 2.83 13.34
C ILE A 28 9.50 4.17 12.67
N PHE A 29 8.46 4.93 12.28
CA PHE A 29 8.57 6.25 11.68
C PHE A 29 8.28 7.34 12.70
N GLU A 30 8.88 8.52 12.53
CA GLU A 30 8.50 9.70 13.30
C GLU A 30 7.14 10.24 12.86
N THR A 31 6.88 10.17 11.56
CA THR A 31 5.65 10.71 10.96
C THR A 31 5.09 9.79 9.88
N VAL A 32 3.79 9.55 9.95
CA VAL A 32 2.97 8.96 8.89
C VAL A 32 2.06 10.06 8.33
N VAL A 33 2.20 10.37 7.04
CA VAL A 33 1.31 11.31 6.33
C VAL A 33 0.23 10.52 5.59
N LEU A 34 -1.03 10.85 5.82
CA LEU A 34 -2.17 10.30 5.08
C LEU A 34 -2.80 11.40 4.23
N THR A 35 -3.01 11.15 2.93
CA THR A 35 -3.63 12.13 2.05
C THR A 35 -4.88 11.57 1.36
N ASP A 36 -5.82 12.46 1.02
CA ASP A 36 -7.00 12.12 0.20
C ASP A 36 -7.47 13.36 -0.56
N VAL A 37 -8.18 13.17 -1.67
CA VAL A 37 -8.80 14.26 -2.43
C VAL A 37 -10.12 14.72 -1.82
N VAL A 38 -10.70 13.95 -0.93
CA VAL A 38 -11.94 14.30 -0.23
C VAL A 38 -11.59 15.23 0.93
N ASP A 39 -12.14 16.44 0.88
CA ASP A 39 -11.87 17.49 1.86
C ASP A 39 -12.10 17.05 3.30
N GLY A 40 -11.14 17.31 4.17
CA GLY A 40 -11.18 17.02 5.61
C GLY A 40 -11.09 15.53 5.99
N LYS A 41 -11.16 14.60 5.02
CA LYS A 41 -11.21 13.16 5.31
C LYS A 41 -9.92 12.63 5.91
N ALA A 42 -8.80 12.96 5.29
CA ALA A 42 -7.50 12.50 5.78
C ALA A 42 -7.16 13.12 7.14
N GLU A 43 -7.51 14.38 7.32
CA GLU A 43 -7.32 15.13 8.57
C GLU A 43 -8.14 14.53 9.71
N GLY A 44 -9.42 14.21 9.47
CA GLY A 44 -10.30 13.58 10.46
C GLY A 44 -9.78 12.21 10.88
N LEU A 45 -9.41 11.36 9.92
CA LEU A 45 -8.85 10.03 10.21
C LEU A 45 -7.52 10.11 10.96
N ALA A 46 -6.63 11.03 10.58
CA ALA A 46 -5.37 11.22 11.28
C ALA A 46 -5.58 11.72 12.72
N LEU A 47 -6.58 12.57 12.95
CA LEU A 47 -6.94 13.01 14.29
C LEU A 47 -7.41 11.83 15.15
N ASP A 48 -8.36 11.02 14.67
CA ASP A 48 -8.86 9.85 15.39
C ASP A 48 -7.73 8.86 15.73
N MET A 49 -6.85 8.57 14.77
CA MET A 49 -5.70 7.70 14.98
C MET A 49 -4.70 8.29 15.99
N ASN A 50 -4.45 9.59 15.97
CA ASN A 50 -3.59 10.23 16.98
C ASN A 50 -4.19 10.17 18.39
N GLN A 51 -5.52 10.20 18.50
CA GLN A 51 -6.21 10.12 19.80
C GLN A 51 -6.12 8.72 20.41
N SER A 52 -5.97 7.65 19.60
CA SER A 52 -5.75 6.29 20.10
C SER A 52 -4.35 6.04 20.66
N ARG A 53 -3.36 6.90 20.37
CA ARG A 53 -1.95 6.73 20.74
C ARG A 53 -1.74 6.39 22.21
N TRP A 54 -2.47 7.05 23.10
CA TRP A 54 -2.35 6.82 24.52
C TRP A 54 -2.78 5.39 24.93
N ILE A 55 -3.77 4.83 24.24
CA ILE A 55 -4.29 3.47 24.53
C ILE A 55 -3.36 2.43 23.88
N GLU A 56 -2.98 2.65 22.62
CA GLU A 56 -2.22 1.69 21.80
C GLU A 56 -0.70 1.76 22.04
N GLY A 57 -0.22 2.82 22.68
CA GLY A 57 1.16 2.94 23.13
C GLY A 57 2.18 3.27 22.06
N PHE A 58 1.79 3.86 20.93
CA PHE A 58 2.72 4.33 19.91
C PHE A 58 2.92 5.86 19.98
N GLU A 59 4.06 6.34 19.51
CA GLU A 59 4.44 7.76 19.51
C GLU A 59 4.51 8.37 18.09
N THR A 60 4.48 7.56 17.03
CA THR A 60 4.44 8.03 15.66
C THR A 60 3.30 9.05 15.47
N LYS A 61 3.62 10.20 14.87
CA LYS A 61 2.64 11.25 14.58
C LYS A 61 1.96 10.98 13.23
N LEU A 62 0.63 10.95 13.22
CA LEU A 62 -0.12 10.95 11.96
C LEU A 62 -0.47 12.39 11.57
N VAL A 63 -0.29 12.70 10.29
CA VAL A 63 -0.65 13.98 9.67
C VAL A 63 -1.60 13.69 8.52
N GLY A 64 -2.80 14.22 8.60
CA GLY A 64 -3.77 14.18 7.50
C GLY A 64 -3.65 15.42 6.63
N GLN A 65 -3.82 15.28 5.31
CA GLN A 65 -3.79 16.38 4.38
C GLN A 65 -4.73 16.15 3.20
N THR A 66 -5.64 17.07 2.96
CA THR A 66 -6.41 17.11 1.72
C THR A 66 -5.50 17.54 0.56
N THR A 67 -5.59 16.83 -0.57
CA THR A 67 -4.81 17.12 -1.78
C THR A 67 -5.73 17.45 -2.96
N GLY A 68 -5.34 18.43 -3.77
CA GLY A 68 -6.08 18.82 -4.96
C GLY A 68 -5.55 18.16 -6.24
N MET A 69 -6.41 18.12 -7.26
CA MET A 69 -6.03 17.72 -8.62
C MET A 69 -5.02 18.68 -9.26
N ASP A 70 -4.92 19.90 -8.75
CA ASP A 70 -3.95 20.92 -9.12
C ASP A 70 -2.58 20.73 -8.44
N GLY A 71 -2.45 19.71 -7.61
CA GLY A 71 -1.24 19.39 -6.85
C GLY A 71 -1.12 20.12 -5.51
N SER A 72 -2.13 20.89 -5.09
CA SER A 72 -2.16 21.51 -3.77
C SER A 72 -2.19 20.44 -2.67
N GLY A 73 -1.58 20.72 -1.51
CA GLY A 73 -1.52 19.83 -0.36
C GLY A 73 -0.45 18.71 -0.47
N TYR A 74 0.12 18.47 -1.65
CA TYR A 74 1.16 17.44 -1.81
C TYR A 74 2.50 17.83 -1.16
N GLU A 75 2.71 19.08 -0.79
CA GLU A 75 3.87 19.49 0.01
C GLU A 75 3.96 18.73 1.36
N ALA A 76 2.86 18.22 1.87
CA ALA A 76 2.84 17.41 3.09
C ALA A 76 3.71 16.14 2.99
N ILE A 77 3.83 15.56 1.79
CA ILE A 77 4.67 14.37 1.59
C ILE A 77 6.15 14.69 1.42
N ALA A 78 6.55 15.96 1.42
CA ALA A 78 7.94 16.35 1.22
C ALA A 78 8.87 15.66 2.25
N GLY A 79 9.99 15.12 1.75
CA GLY A 79 10.96 14.41 2.58
C GLY A 79 10.54 13.00 3.02
N SER A 80 9.44 12.46 2.50
CA SER A 80 9.09 11.06 2.74
C SER A 80 10.14 10.11 2.15
N GLN A 81 10.54 9.12 2.93
CA GLN A 81 11.46 8.05 2.51
C GLN A 81 10.72 6.97 1.72
N ILE A 82 9.45 6.76 2.04
CA ILE A 82 8.56 5.81 1.37
C ILE A 82 7.25 6.51 1.08
N VAL A 83 6.69 6.27 -0.11
CA VAL A 83 5.34 6.69 -0.48
C VAL A 83 4.55 5.48 -0.93
N VAL A 84 3.47 5.17 -0.21
CA VAL A 84 2.54 4.09 -0.54
C VAL A 84 1.36 4.67 -1.32
N ILE A 85 1.11 4.19 -2.53
CA ILE A 85 -0.01 4.63 -3.37
C ILE A 85 -1.15 3.62 -3.24
N THR A 86 -2.21 4.03 -2.58
CA THR A 86 -3.46 3.28 -2.47
C THR A 86 -4.62 3.98 -3.18
N ALA A 87 -4.34 5.17 -3.73
CA ALA A 87 -5.31 5.97 -4.46
C ALA A 87 -5.71 5.29 -5.78
N GLY A 88 -7.00 5.17 -6.00
CA GLY A 88 -7.58 4.57 -7.20
C GLY A 88 -9.06 4.28 -6.99
N LEU A 89 -9.79 4.15 -8.08
CA LEU A 89 -11.20 3.76 -8.03
C LEU A 89 -11.33 2.24 -8.12
N PRO A 90 -12.19 1.62 -7.28
CA PRO A 90 -12.54 0.22 -7.44
C PRO A 90 -13.39 0.04 -8.69
N ARG A 91 -13.33 -1.17 -9.27
CA ARG A 91 -14.18 -1.53 -10.40
C ARG A 91 -15.65 -1.44 -9.99
N LYS A 92 -16.44 -0.70 -10.74
CA LYS A 92 -17.89 -0.59 -10.53
C LYS A 92 -18.63 -1.57 -11.46
N PRO A 93 -19.85 -2.02 -11.10
CA PRO A 93 -20.70 -2.78 -12.01
C PRO A 93 -20.86 -2.06 -13.36
N GLY A 94 -20.71 -2.78 -14.46
CA GLY A 94 -20.77 -2.22 -15.81
C GLY A 94 -19.48 -1.60 -16.36
N MET A 95 -18.45 -1.40 -15.54
CA MET A 95 -17.13 -0.96 -16.01
C MET A 95 -16.36 -2.08 -16.70
N SER A 96 -15.86 -1.81 -17.88
CA SER A 96 -14.88 -2.68 -18.54
C SER A 96 -13.52 -2.61 -17.83
N ARG A 97 -12.62 -3.57 -18.12
CA ARG A 97 -11.23 -3.50 -17.63
C ARG A 97 -10.51 -2.27 -18.16
N MET A 98 -10.78 -1.90 -19.41
CA MET A 98 -10.15 -0.72 -20.03
C MET A 98 -10.59 0.58 -19.38
N ASP A 99 -11.89 0.74 -19.10
CA ASP A 99 -12.39 1.94 -18.39
C ASP A 99 -11.72 2.13 -17.03
N LEU A 100 -11.49 1.02 -16.30
CA LEU A 100 -10.79 1.05 -15.03
C LEU A 100 -9.32 1.45 -15.20
N ILE A 101 -8.64 0.88 -16.18
CA ILE A 101 -7.24 1.20 -16.50
C ILE A 101 -7.12 2.68 -16.83
N GLU A 102 -7.93 3.19 -17.74
CA GLU A 102 -7.88 4.60 -18.17
C GLU A 102 -8.12 5.57 -17.02
N THR A 103 -9.10 5.26 -16.16
CA THR A 103 -9.42 6.11 -15.01
C THR A 103 -8.28 6.10 -13.99
N ASN A 104 -7.80 4.92 -13.61
CA ASN A 104 -6.74 4.81 -12.61
C ASN A 104 -5.38 5.28 -13.17
N ALA A 105 -5.14 5.18 -14.48
CA ALA A 105 -3.94 5.73 -15.10
C ALA A 105 -3.86 7.27 -14.98
N LYS A 106 -5.00 7.97 -15.11
CA LYS A 106 -5.04 9.42 -14.90
C LYS A 106 -4.71 9.80 -13.46
N ILE A 107 -5.28 9.06 -12.49
CA ILE A 107 -5.01 9.26 -11.07
C ILE A 107 -3.53 8.98 -10.79
N MET A 108 -3.01 7.83 -11.22
CA MET A 108 -1.62 7.41 -11.02
C MET A 108 -0.63 8.43 -11.58
N ARG A 109 -0.89 8.96 -12.79
CA ARG A 109 -0.04 9.99 -13.40
C ARG A 109 0.06 11.22 -12.52
N GLY A 110 -1.08 11.80 -12.12
CA GLY A 110 -1.10 13.00 -11.28
C GLY A 110 -0.43 12.79 -9.93
N VAL A 111 -0.64 11.62 -9.29
CA VAL A 111 0.03 11.24 -8.05
C VAL A 111 1.54 11.14 -8.24
N CYS A 112 2.01 10.44 -9.28
CA CYS A 112 3.44 10.24 -9.54
C CYS A 112 4.16 11.54 -9.90
N GLU A 113 3.53 12.45 -10.66
CA GLU A 113 4.07 13.78 -10.95
C GLU A 113 4.31 14.59 -9.67
N ASN A 114 3.35 14.53 -8.72
CA ASN A 114 3.50 15.18 -7.43
C ASN A 114 4.54 14.49 -6.52
N ILE A 115 4.63 13.16 -6.54
CA ILE A 115 5.70 12.43 -5.84
C ILE A 115 7.07 12.88 -6.35
N THR A 116 7.25 12.94 -7.66
CA THR A 116 8.51 13.36 -8.27
C THR A 116 8.91 14.78 -7.84
N LYS A 117 7.92 15.66 -7.71
CA LYS A 117 8.15 17.06 -7.30
C LYS A 117 8.48 17.21 -5.81
N HIS A 118 7.79 16.48 -4.93
CA HIS A 118 7.83 16.72 -3.48
C HIS A 118 8.66 15.68 -2.71
N ALA A 119 8.80 14.45 -3.23
CA ALA A 119 9.55 13.37 -2.60
C ALA A 119 10.47 12.62 -3.60
N PRO A 120 11.38 13.31 -4.32
CA PRO A 120 12.12 12.74 -5.46
C PRO A 120 13.07 11.60 -5.07
N ASN A 121 13.37 11.43 -3.80
CA ASN A 121 14.29 10.41 -3.30
C ASN A 121 13.60 9.23 -2.61
N CYS A 122 12.26 9.19 -2.61
CA CYS A 122 11.51 8.12 -1.95
C CYS A 122 11.56 6.78 -2.71
N VAL A 123 11.19 5.73 -1.99
CA VAL A 123 10.74 4.46 -2.58
C VAL A 123 9.22 4.54 -2.75
N VAL A 124 8.73 4.22 -3.93
CA VAL A 124 7.29 4.14 -4.22
C VAL A 124 6.82 2.69 -4.10
N ILE A 125 5.78 2.48 -3.30
CA ILE A 125 5.09 1.20 -3.20
C ILE A 125 3.68 1.37 -3.73
N ASN A 126 3.40 0.82 -4.92
CA ASN A 126 2.07 0.87 -5.50
C ASN A 126 1.23 -0.33 -5.04
N VAL A 127 -0.01 -0.05 -4.63
CA VAL A 127 -1.04 -1.04 -4.27
C VAL A 127 -2.31 -0.85 -5.13
N ALA A 128 -2.38 0.27 -5.87
CA ALA A 128 -3.53 0.57 -6.73
C ALA A 128 -3.65 -0.40 -7.90
N ASN A 129 -4.90 -0.77 -8.20
CA ASN A 129 -5.22 -1.74 -9.25
C ASN A 129 -5.64 -1.06 -10.58
N PRO A 130 -5.41 -1.73 -11.73
CA PRO A 130 -4.69 -3.00 -11.88
C PRO A 130 -3.21 -2.86 -11.54
N LEU A 131 -2.70 -3.76 -10.68
CA LEU A 131 -1.40 -3.57 -10.03
C LEU A 131 -0.24 -3.43 -11.00
N ASP A 132 -0.10 -4.40 -11.91
CA ASP A 132 1.07 -4.50 -12.78
C ASP A 132 1.13 -3.30 -13.73
N GLU A 133 -0.02 -2.94 -14.33
CA GLU A 133 -0.15 -1.80 -15.23
C GLU A 133 0.11 -0.46 -14.51
N MET A 134 -0.45 -0.30 -13.30
CA MET A 134 -0.27 0.94 -12.53
C MET A 134 1.16 1.06 -12.01
N THR A 135 1.81 -0.03 -11.64
CA THR A 135 3.23 -0.04 -11.23
C THR A 135 4.15 0.31 -12.39
N ALA A 136 3.90 -0.27 -13.57
CA ALA A 136 4.65 0.07 -14.79
C ALA A 136 4.46 1.55 -15.16
N LEU A 137 3.24 2.08 -15.06
CA LEU A 137 2.98 3.50 -15.28
C LEU A 137 3.69 4.38 -14.27
N ALA A 138 3.67 4.02 -12.99
CA ALA A 138 4.39 4.74 -11.94
C ALA A 138 5.89 4.79 -12.22
N GLN A 139 6.48 3.68 -12.67
CA GLN A 139 7.88 3.62 -13.08
C GLN A 139 8.19 4.58 -14.24
N ILE A 140 7.32 4.63 -15.26
CA ILE A 140 7.49 5.50 -16.43
C ILE A 140 7.37 6.98 -16.04
N VAL A 141 6.36 7.33 -15.25
CA VAL A 141 6.06 8.73 -14.90
C VAL A 141 7.09 9.30 -13.94
N THR A 142 7.48 8.53 -12.91
CA THR A 142 8.48 9.00 -11.93
C THR A 142 9.88 9.01 -12.51
N ASN A 143 10.16 8.14 -13.46
CA ASN A 143 11.52 7.91 -13.98
C ASN A 143 12.55 7.62 -12.85
N PHE A 144 12.09 7.06 -11.73
CA PHE A 144 12.96 6.65 -10.64
C PHE A 144 13.75 5.40 -11.01
N PRO A 145 14.89 5.11 -10.36
CA PRO A 145 15.58 3.83 -10.52
C PRO A 145 14.62 2.66 -10.27
N TYR A 146 14.75 1.58 -11.06
CA TYR A 146 13.85 0.42 -11.05
C TYR A 146 13.63 -0.17 -9.66
N ASN A 147 14.68 -0.20 -8.82
CA ASN A 147 14.62 -0.69 -7.45
C ASN A 147 13.91 0.25 -6.46
N ARG A 148 13.43 1.39 -6.90
CA ARG A 148 12.66 2.33 -6.09
C ARG A 148 11.18 2.42 -6.43
N VAL A 149 10.68 1.60 -7.37
CA VAL A 149 9.24 1.53 -7.69
C VAL A 149 8.81 0.07 -7.61
N ILE A 150 7.95 -0.24 -6.65
CA ILE A 150 7.56 -1.61 -6.29
C ILE A 150 6.06 -1.73 -6.36
N GLY A 151 5.55 -2.80 -6.99
CA GLY A 151 4.16 -3.23 -6.87
C GLY A 151 4.00 -4.21 -5.72
N GLN A 152 3.02 -3.97 -4.85
CA GLN A 152 2.73 -4.85 -3.72
C GLN A 152 1.36 -5.51 -3.90
N ALA A 153 1.35 -6.84 -4.09
CA ALA A 153 0.19 -7.70 -4.00
C ALA A 153 0.58 -9.15 -3.68
N GLY A 154 1.73 -9.62 -4.13
CA GLY A 154 2.17 -11.00 -3.90
C GLY A 154 2.19 -11.42 -2.43
N MET A 155 2.51 -10.49 -1.51
CA MET A 155 2.42 -10.76 -0.07
C MET A 155 0.97 -10.98 0.38
N LEU A 156 0.01 -10.24 -0.17
CA LEU A 156 -1.42 -10.44 0.12
C LEU A 156 -1.92 -11.78 -0.43
N ASP A 157 -1.54 -12.12 -1.66
CA ASP A 157 -1.93 -13.38 -2.28
C ASP A 157 -1.32 -14.57 -1.53
N THR A 158 -0.06 -14.45 -1.13
CA THR A 158 0.63 -15.42 -0.25
C THR A 158 -0.08 -15.55 1.11
N ALA A 159 -0.43 -14.44 1.76
CA ALA A 159 -1.12 -14.46 3.04
C ALA A 159 -2.52 -15.11 2.95
N ARG A 160 -3.26 -14.85 1.88
CA ARG A 160 -4.55 -15.50 1.60
C ARG A 160 -4.36 -17.01 1.43
N PHE A 161 -3.36 -17.41 0.66
CA PHE A 161 -3.05 -18.83 0.48
C PHE A 161 -2.67 -19.49 1.81
N SER A 162 -1.83 -18.87 2.63
CA SER A 162 -1.50 -19.36 3.98
C SER A 162 -2.73 -19.54 4.86
N HIS A 163 -3.67 -18.58 4.80
CA HIS A 163 -4.91 -18.63 5.56
C HIS A 163 -5.76 -19.86 5.18
N PHE A 164 -5.98 -20.08 3.88
CA PHE A 164 -6.79 -21.22 3.42
C PHE A 164 -6.11 -22.57 3.69
N VAL A 165 -4.79 -22.66 3.58
CA VAL A 165 -4.06 -23.87 3.97
C VAL A 165 -4.22 -24.15 5.46
N ALA A 166 -4.12 -23.12 6.30
CA ALA A 166 -4.31 -23.26 7.73
C ALA A 166 -5.72 -23.72 8.10
N GLU A 167 -6.75 -23.16 7.44
CA GLU A 167 -8.14 -23.58 7.64
C GLU A 167 -8.38 -25.03 7.22
N GLU A 168 -7.93 -25.41 6.01
CA GLU A 168 -8.11 -26.77 5.48
C GLU A 168 -7.45 -27.82 6.35
N LEU A 169 -6.25 -27.53 6.86
CA LEU A 169 -5.50 -28.46 7.71
C LEU A 169 -5.81 -28.33 9.20
N SER A 170 -6.67 -27.36 9.58
CA SER A 170 -7.00 -27.07 10.99
C SER A 170 -5.76 -26.82 11.87
N VAL A 171 -4.79 -26.06 11.35
CA VAL A 171 -3.54 -25.70 12.05
C VAL A 171 -3.44 -24.20 12.29
N PRO A 172 -2.62 -23.75 13.25
CA PRO A 172 -2.37 -22.31 13.41
C PRO A 172 -1.75 -21.70 12.14
N VAL A 173 -2.24 -20.54 11.69
CA VAL A 173 -1.71 -19.86 10.49
C VAL A 173 -0.21 -19.54 10.59
N GLY A 174 0.29 -19.31 11.81
CA GLY A 174 1.71 -19.07 12.07
C GLY A 174 2.63 -20.28 11.81
N SER A 175 2.07 -21.49 11.73
CA SER A 175 2.83 -22.70 11.39
C SER A 175 2.93 -22.93 9.87
N VAL A 176 2.18 -22.16 9.07
CA VAL A 176 2.08 -22.34 7.62
C VAL A 176 3.04 -21.38 6.91
N THR A 177 3.85 -21.92 6.02
CA THR A 177 4.67 -21.16 5.06
C THR A 177 4.17 -21.45 3.66
N THR A 178 3.84 -20.43 2.90
CA THR A 178 3.43 -20.54 1.49
C THR A 178 4.10 -19.47 0.63
N LEU A 179 3.98 -19.60 -0.67
CA LEU A 179 4.48 -18.64 -1.62
C LEU A 179 3.55 -18.59 -2.84
N THR A 180 3.14 -17.39 -3.24
CA THR A 180 2.43 -17.12 -4.49
C THR A 180 3.27 -16.16 -5.32
N LEU A 181 3.50 -16.49 -6.59
CA LEU A 181 4.28 -15.70 -7.56
C LEU A 181 3.45 -15.39 -8.81
N GLY A 182 3.99 -14.55 -9.67
CA GLY A 182 3.38 -14.16 -10.95
C GLY A 182 2.69 -12.79 -10.87
N SER A 183 1.92 -12.45 -11.90
CA SER A 183 1.16 -11.21 -11.95
C SER A 183 -0.02 -11.26 -10.95
N HIS A 184 -0.44 -10.08 -10.50
CA HIS A 184 -1.62 -10.00 -9.61
C HIS A 184 -2.92 -10.15 -10.41
N GLY A 185 -3.30 -11.39 -10.71
CA GLY A 185 -4.47 -11.74 -11.53
C GLY A 185 -4.55 -13.23 -11.84
N ASP A 186 -5.21 -13.57 -12.94
CA ASP A 186 -5.49 -14.97 -13.31
C ASP A 186 -4.25 -15.81 -13.60
N THR A 187 -3.09 -15.20 -13.72
CA THR A 187 -1.81 -15.87 -13.99
C THR A 187 -0.90 -15.95 -12.75
N MET A 188 -1.42 -15.68 -11.54
CA MET A 188 -0.69 -15.96 -10.32
C MET A 188 -0.56 -17.47 -10.10
N VAL A 189 0.55 -17.90 -9.53
CA VAL A 189 0.88 -19.32 -9.32
C VAL A 189 1.21 -19.58 -7.84
N PRO A 190 0.42 -20.38 -7.14
CA PRO A 190 0.82 -20.95 -5.86
C PRO A 190 2.00 -21.90 -6.07
N VAL A 191 3.11 -21.68 -5.36
CA VAL A 191 4.33 -22.50 -5.50
C VAL A 191 4.31 -23.62 -4.48
N ALA A 192 3.70 -24.76 -4.82
CA ALA A 192 3.51 -25.88 -3.91
C ALA A 192 4.84 -26.38 -3.29
N SER A 193 5.92 -26.43 -4.07
CA SER A 193 7.25 -26.85 -3.59
C SER A 193 7.88 -25.92 -2.54
N ALA A 194 7.37 -24.70 -2.39
CA ALA A 194 7.80 -23.75 -1.37
C ALA A 194 6.85 -23.72 -0.16
N CYS A 195 5.85 -24.61 -0.10
CA CYS A 195 4.85 -24.66 0.96
C CYS A 195 5.18 -25.71 2.01
N SER A 196 5.00 -25.34 3.27
CA SER A 196 5.24 -26.25 4.41
C SER A 196 4.33 -25.92 5.59
N VAL A 197 4.13 -26.91 6.47
CA VAL A 197 3.51 -26.76 7.79
C VAL A 197 4.48 -27.26 8.84
N ASP A 198 4.81 -26.43 9.83
CA ASP A 198 5.86 -26.71 10.83
C ASP A 198 7.18 -27.21 10.20
N GLY A 199 7.53 -26.63 9.04
CA GLY A 199 8.74 -26.98 8.29
C GLY A 199 8.66 -28.30 7.49
N LYS A 200 7.52 -29.02 7.51
CA LYS A 200 7.30 -30.20 6.67
C LYS A 200 6.65 -29.79 5.34
N PRO A 201 7.19 -30.20 4.18
CA PRO A 201 6.59 -29.89 2.88
C PRO A 201 5.13 -30.33 2.79
N LEU A 202 4.31 -29.54 2.08
CA LEU A 202 2.90 -29.89 1.82
C LEU A 202 2.75 -31.06 0.85
N SER A 203 3.81 -31.42 0.13
CA SER A 203 3.82 -32.54 -0.83
C SER A 203 4.02 -33.91 -0.18
N ASP A 204 4.26 -33.97 1.11
CA ASP A 204 4.45 -35.18 1.91
C ASP A 204 3.19 -35.47 2.78
#